data_8fa2a7ac993958a390294b516b9f12b2
#
_entry.id   8fa2a7ac993958a390294b516b9f12b2
#
_cell.length_a   1.000
_cell.length_b   1.000
_cell.length_c   1.000
_cell.angle_alpha   90.00
_cell.angle_beta   90.00
_cell.angle_gamma   90.00
#
_symmetry.space_group_name_H-M   'P 1'
#
loop_
_entity.id
_entity.type
_entity.pdbx_description
1 polymer ?
#
loop_
_entity_poly.entity_id
_entity_poly.type
_entity_poly.pdbx_seq_one_letter_code
_entity_poly.pdbx_strand_id
1 'polypeptide(L)'
;MLGKPMDGSENVLGFISKLPHILAGNDLRALIRAILYARSSNKPIIWGLGGHVIKVGLGPVINDLMHAGLITGIAMNGSAAIHDFEVALTGATSEDVEEQLRGGRFGMARETAEYMNDAVDIAAAGEIGMGEGLGHFISRSTDRKIEFPYQSMSVLAGAYSRKIPVTVHVALGTDIIHAHPQASGQNLGKVSYHDFRLFCSMARELDGGGVFLNIGSAVILPEVFLKAVSVVRNLGNRLEEFTTANLDFIQHYRPTQNVLKRPTQNSGQAIALTGHHEIMIPLLAAALKASLEASDARPRGARLNRSSKQ
;
A
#
# COMPACT_ATOMS: atom_id res chain seq x y z
N MET A 1 -27.18 12.98 12.86
CA MET A 1 -26.37 11.79 13.09
C MET A 1 -26.97 10.52 12.48
N LEU A 2 -28.27 10.48 12.25
CA LEU A 2 -28.95 9.31 11.68
C LEU A 2 -28.57 9.10 10.21
N GLY A 3 -28.43 7.86 9.80
CA GLY A 3 -28.34 7.47 8.40
C GLY A 3 -29.68 7.73 7.69
N LYS A 4 -29.63 7.84 6.37
CA LYS A 4 -30.84 8.03 5.55
C LYS A 4 -31.21 6.71 4.89
N PRO A 5 -32.52 6.45 4.67
CA PRO A 5 -32.96 5.28 3.93
C PRO A 5 -32.33 5.23 2.54
N MET A 6 -32.01 4.02 2.08
CA MET A 6 -31.56 3.74 0.72
C MET A 6 -32.78 3.45 -0.16
N ASP A 7 -32.81 3.97 -1.39
CA ASP A 7 -33.90 3.71 -2.35
C ASP A 7 -33.47 2.77 -3.49
N GLY A 8 -32.22 2.31 -3.48
CA GLY A 8 -31.69 1.37 -4.45
C GLY A 8 -31.23 1.99 -5.77
N SER A 9 -31.38 3.31 -5.95
CA SER A 9 -30.95 4.05 -7.14
C SER A 9 -29.64 4.82 -6.92
N GLU A 10 -29.08 4.77 -5.71
CA GLU A 10 -27.87 5.51 -5.38
C GLU A 10 -26.64 4.99 -6.13
N ASN A 11 -25.89 5.93 -6.68
CA ASN A 11 -24.50 5.68 -7.00
C ASN A 11 -23.66 5.65 -5.71
N VAL A 12 -22.38 5.30 -5.82
CA VAL A 12 -21.48 5.16 -4.65
C VAL A 12 -21.40 6.44 -3.80
N LEU A 13 -21.41 7.63 -4.41
CA LEU A 13 -21.38 8.90 -3.65
C LEU A 13 -22.69 9.13 -2.91
N GLY A 14 -23.81 8.81 -3.53
CA GLY A 14 -25.14 8.83 -2.90
C GLY A 14 -25.17 7.90 -1.69
N PHE A 15 -24.71 6.67 -1.84
CA PHE A 15 -24.54 5.69 -0.76
C PHE A 15 -23.71 6.26 0.39
N ILE A 16 -22.48 6.74 0.13
CA ILE A 16 -21.59 7.31 1.15
C ILE A 16 -22.24 8.50 1.86
N SER A 17 -22.98 9.35 1.15
CA SER A 17 -23.66 10.51 1.72
C SER A 17 -24.78 10.16 2.70
N LYS A 18 -25.42 9.00 2.49
CA LYS A 18 -26.53 8.50 3.32
C LYS A 18 -26.07 7.72 4.54
N LEU A 19 -24.79 7.32 4.62
CA LEU A 19 -24.25 6.66 5.81
C LEU A 19 -24.43 7.54 7.06
N PRO A 20 -24.61 6.96 8.25
CA PRO A 20 -24.66 7.71 9.50
C PRO A 20 -23.44 8.62 9.69
N HIS A 21 -23.66 9.83 10.21
CA HIS A 21 -22.58 10.79 10.49
C HIS A 21 -21.97 10.54 11.88
N ILE A 22 -21.48 9.32 12.09
CA ILE A 22 -20.88 8.83 13.34
C ILE A 22 -19.87 7.72 13.04
N LEU A 23 -18.87 7.54 13.89
CA LEU A 23 -17.90 6.42 13.88
C LEU A 23 -17.34 6.15 12.47
N ALA A 24 -17.31 4.88 12.06
CA ALA A 24 -16.74 4.46 10.78
C ALA A 24 -17.33 5.17 9.54
N GLY A 25 -18.61 5.60 9.61
CA GLY A 25 -19.20 6.42 8.54
C GLY A 25 -18.53 7.79 8.39
N ASN A 26 -18.11 8.42 9.50
CA ASN A 26 -17.32 9.65 9.46
C ASN A 26 -15.88 9.36 9.05
N ASP A 27 -15.31 8.28 9.57
CA ASP A 27 -13.92 7.89 9.31
C ASP A 27 -13.70 7.58 7.82
N LEU A 28 -14.61 6.86 7.17
CA LEU A 28 -14.55 6.61 5.74
C LEU A 28 -14.60 7.92 4.93
N ARG A 29 -15.53 8.83 5.26
CA ARG A 29 -15.60 10.14 4.60
C ARG A 29 -14.35 10.99 4.85
N ALA A 30 -13.77 10.92 6.05
CA ALA A 30 -12.54 11.63 6.39
C ALA A 30 -11.37 11.10 5.58
N LEU A 31 -11.23 9.77 5.45
CA LEU A 31 -10.19 9.14 4.64
C LEU A 31 -10.30 9.53 3.16
N ILE A 32 -11.51 9.44 2.59
CA ILE A 32 -11.76 9.87 1.20
C ILE A 32 -11.31 11.33 1.00
N ARG A 33 -11.72 12.25 1.91
CA ARG A 33 -11.32 13.66 1.82
C ARG A 33 -9.81 13.85 1.94
N ALA A 34 -9.15 13.15 2.87
CA ALA A 34 -7.70 13.24 3.07
C ALA A 34 -6.94 12.80 1.81
N ILE A 35 -7.32 11.69 1.19
CA ILE A 35 -6.69 11.19 -0.05
C ILE A 35 -6.90 12.19 -1.20
N LEU A 36 -8.13 12.69 -1.39
CA LEU A 36 -8.43 13.67 -2.44
C LEU A 36 -7.69 15.00 -2.21
N TYR A 37 -7.57 15.44 -0.97
CA TYR A 37 -6.79 16.61 -0.61
C TYR A 37 -5.29 16.40 -0.92
N ALA A 38 -4.72 15.28 -0.48
CA ALA A 38 -3.32 14.95 -0.76
C ALA A 38 -3.05 14.96 -2.28
N ARG A 39 -3.92 14.31 -3.07
CA ARG A 39 -3.82 14.32 -4.53
C ARG A 39 -3.87 15.74 -5.12
N SER A 40 -4.84 16.56 -4.71
CA SER A 40 -5.00 17.93 -5.24
C SER A 40 -3.87 18.86 -4.83
N SER A 41 -3.21 18.58 -3.69
CA SER A 41 -2.10 19.35 -3.13
C SER A 41 -0.73 18.77 -3.51
N ASN A 42 -0.70 17.76 -4.38
CA ASN A 42 0.52 17.05 -4.79
C ASN A 42 1.33 16.50 -3.60
N LYS A 43 0.62 16.00 -2.58
CA LYS A 43 1.20 15.34 -1.42
C LYS A 43 1.19 13.83 -1.56
N PRO A 44 2.13 13.12 -0.94
CA PRO A 44 2.21 11.66 -1.07
C PRO A 44 0.95 10.96 -0.54
N ILE A 45 0.56 9.92 -1.25
CA ILE A 45 -0.44 8.93 -0.85
C ILE A 45 0.25 7.58 -0.87
N ILE A 46 0.68 7.12 0.31
CA ILE A 46 1.49 5.90 0.45
C ILE A 46 0.62 4.79 1.00
N TRP A 47 0.60 3.65 0.31
CA TRP A 47 -0.10 2.45 0.75
C TRP A 47 0.88 1.42 1.26
N GLY A 48 0.75 1.03 2.54
CA GLY A 48 1.46 -0.07 3.16
C GLY A 48 0.62 -1.35 3.07
N LEU A 49 1.09 -2.36 2.34
CA LEU A 49 0.34 -3.56 2.00
C LEU A 49 0.88 -4.79 2.73
N GLY A 50 0.02 -5.48 3.44
CA GLY A 50 0.25 -6.84 3.94
C GLY A 50 -0.13 -7.90 2.91
N GLY A 51 0.33 -9.13 3.08
CA GLY A 51 0.13 -10.24 2.13
C GLY A 51 -1.33 -10.55 1.82
N HIS A 52 -2.23 -10.42 2.80
CA HIS A 52 -3.65 -10.70 2.62
C HIS A 52 -4.31 -9.84 1.53
N VAL A 53 -3.88 -8.60 1.38
CA VAL A 53 -4.39 -7.68 0.33
C VAL A 53 -4.20 -8.26 -1.06
N ILE A 54 -3.04 -8.85 -1.32
CA ILE A 54 -2.74 -9.49 -2.60
C ILE A 54 -3.46 -10.83 -2.73
N LYS A 55 -3.49 -11.62 -1.66
CA LYS A 55 -4.16 -12.95 -1.63
C LYS A 55 -5.64 -12.89 -1.99
N VAL A 56 -6.33 -11.81 -1.64
CA VAL A 56 -7.76 -11.63 -1.98
C VAL A 56 -7.98 -10.95 -3.34
N GLY A 57 -6.94 -10.89 -4.18
CA GLY A 57 -7.07 -10.50 -5.60
C GLY A 57 -7.18 -8.99 -5.86
N LEU A 58 -6.68 -8.13 -4.98
CA LEU A 58 -6.82 -6.68 -5.11
C LEU A 58 -5.75 -5.99 -5.99
N GLY A 59 -4.81 -6.75 -6.56
CA GLY A 59 -3.77 -6.20 -7.44
C GLY A 59 -4.31 -5.31 -8.57
N PRO A 60 -5.31 -5.74 -9.36
CA PRO A 60 -5.90 -4.91 -10.42
C PRO A 60 -6.53 -3.60 -9.91
N VAL A 61 -7.18 -3.62 -8.73
CA VAL A 61 -7.78 -2.42 -8.12
C VAL A 61 -6.68 -1.43 -7.71
N ILE A 62 -5.59 -1.92 -7.13
CA ILE A 62 -4.44 -1.10 -6.74
C ILE A 62 -3.76 -0.50 -7.98
N ASN A 63 -3.59 -1.29 -9.04
CA ASN A 63 -3.05 -0.83 -10.32
C ASN A 63 -3.89 0.29 -10.94
N ASP A 64 -5.21 0.19 -10.87
CA ASP A 64 -6.14 1.22 -11.35
C ASP A 64 -6.05 2.51 -10.50
N LEU A 65 -5.92 2.40 -9.17
CA LEU A 65 -5.71 3.55 -8.30
C LEU A 65 -4.36 4.23 -8.53
N MET A 66 -3.29 3.47 -8.81
CA MET A 66 -2.00 4.03 -9.22
C MET A 66 -2.14 4.80 -10.53
N HIS A 67 -2.85 4.25 -11.51
CA HIS A 67 -3.12 4.92 -12.79
C HIS A 67 -3.88 6.24 -12.60
N ALA A 68 -4.84 6.27 -11.66
CA ALA A 68 -5.61 7.48 -11.33
C ALA A 68 -4.82 8.51 -10.48
N GLY A 69 -3.58 8.24 -10.10
CA GLY A 69 -2.77 9.11 -9.22
C GLY A 69 -3.32 9.18 -7.79
N LEU A 70 -3.98 8.13 -7.34
CA LEU A 70 -4.53 7.97 -5.98
C LEU A 70 -3.62 7.13 -5.08
N ILE A 71 -2.53 6.60 -5.64
CA ILE A 71 -1.42 5.98 -4.95
C ILE A 71 -0.14 6.49 -5.58
N THR A 72 0.75 7.07 -4.80
CA THR A 72 2.01 7.67 -5.27
C THR A 72 3.24 6.96 -4.71
N GLY A 73 3.06 6.01 -3.82
CA GLY A 73 4.11 5.17 -3.26
C GLY A 73 3.53 3.96 -2.56
N ILE A 74 4.28 2.87 -2.54
CA ILE A 74 3.87 1.61 -1.92
C ILE A 74 4.98 1.12 -0.99
N ALA A 75 4.57 0.57 0.15
CA ALA A 75 5.42 -0.23 1.02
C ALA A 75 4.81 -1.63 1.17
N MET A 76 5.60 -2.67 1.06
CA MET A 76 5.17 -4.06 1.22
C MET A 76 5.98 -4.74 2.32
N ASN A 77 5.36 -5.68 3.05
CA ASN A 77 6.13 -6.68 3.75
C ASN A 77 6.54 -7.80 2.79
N GLY A 78 7.44 -8.69 3.19
CA GLY A 78 7.91 -9.77 2.33
C GLY A 78 6.78 -10.67 1.81
N SER A 79 5.79 -10.97 2.65
CA SER A 79 4.63 -11.78 2.26
C SER A 79 3.83 -11.13 1.11
N ALA A 80 3.60 -9.80 1.16
CA ALA A 80 2.89 -9.12 0.06
C ALA A 80 3.68 -9.18 -1.25
N ALA A 81 5.01 -8.99 -1.18
CA ALA A 81 5.87 -9.08 -2.36
C ALA A 81 5.91 -10.50 -2.95
N ILE A 82 5.97 -11.54 -2.10
CA ILE A 82 5.93 -12.94 -2.53
C ILE A 82 4.61 -13.25 -3.24
N HIS A 83 3.48 -12.92 -2.61
CA HIS A 83 2.17 -13.19 -3.22
C HIS A 83 1.97 -12.45 -4.53
N ASP A 84 2.46 -11.21 -4.64
CA ASP A 84 2.39 -10.43 -5.89
C ASP A 84 3.24 -11.07 -7.00
N PHE A 85 4.44 -11.54 -6.64
CA PHE A 85 5.33 -12.24 -7.56
C PHE A 85 4.72 -13.56 -8.06
N GLU A 86 4.16 -14.37 -7.17
CA GLU A 86 3.48 -15.62 -7.50
C GLU A 86 2.27 -15.39 -8.40
N VAL A 87 1.44 -14.39 -8.09
CA VAL A 87 0.30 -14.01 -8.95
C VAL A 87 0.78 -13.61 -10.34
N ALA A 88 1.86 -12.85 -10.46
CA ALA A 88 2.43 -12.49 -11.75
C ALA A 88 2.91 -13.72 -12.55
N LEU A 89 3.50 -14.69 -11.85
CA LEU A 89 4.12 -15.89 -12.45
C LEU A 89 3.07 -16.93 -12.87
N THR A 90 2.09 -17.22 -12.00
CA THR A 90 1.17 -18.36 -12.15
C THR A 90 -0.31 -17.99 -12.18
N GLY A 91 -0.67 -16.73 -11.88
CA GLY A 91 -2.06 -16.27 -11.73
C GLY A 91 -2.71 -16.70 -10.42
N ALA A 92 -1.98 -17.36 -9.54
CA ALA A 92 -2.43 -17.85 -8.24
C ALA A 92 -1.35 -17.67 -7.19
N THR A 93 -1.73 -17.74 -5.93
CA THR A 93 -0.80 -17.66 -4.81
C THR A 93 -1.33 -18.43 -3.63
N SER A 94 -0.47 -18.77 -2.70
CA SER A 94 -0.72 -19.50 -1.46
C SER A 94 -0.84 -21.02 -1.62
N GLU A 95 -0.12 -21.69 -0.77
CA GLU A 95 -0.21 -23.13 -0.55
C GLU A 95 -1.22 -23.44 0.56
N ASP A 96 -1.74 -24.67 0.59
CA ASP A 96 -2.40 -25.20 1.78
C ASP A 96 -1.33 -25.46 2.86
N VAL A 97 -1.27 -24.53 3.83
CA VAL A 97 -0.22 -24.54 4.85
C VAL A 97 -0.27 -25.81 5.70
N GLU A 98 -1.49 -26.27 6.11
CA GLU A 98 -1.63 -27.41 6.99
C GLU A 98 -1.20 -28.72 6.30
N GLU A 99 -1.55 -28.87 5.04
CA GLU A 99 -1.17 -30.04 4.25
C GLU A 99 0.34 -30.07 3.96
N GLN A 100 0.89 -28.94 3.48
CA GLN A 100 2.28 -28.87 3.09
C GLN A 100 3.25 -28.89 4.28
N LEU A 101 2.86 -28.32 5.42
CA LEU A 101 3.70 -28.29 6.61
C LEU A 101 3.94 -29.68 7.19
N ARG A 102 2.95 -30.58 7.14
CA ARG A 102 3.09 -31.98 7.61
C ARG A 102 4.22 -32.71 6.90
N GLY A 103 4.44 -32.43 5.63
CA GLY A 103 5.50 -33.03 4.83
C GLY A 103 6.80 -32.20 4.75
N GLY A 104 6.88 -31.07 5.44
CA GLY A 104 8.01 -30.16 5.35
C GLY A 104 8.15 -29.46 4.00
N ARG A 105 7.06 -29.41 3.22
CA ARG A 105 7.06 -28.83 1.87
C ARG A 105 6.55 -27.40 1.82
N PHE A 106 5.97 -26.89 2.91
CA PHE A 106 5.47 -25.52 2.97
C PHE A 106 6.58 -24.51 2.67
N GLY A 107 6.35 -23.65 1.70
CA GLY A 107 7.31 -22.62 1.29
C GLY A 107 8.50 -23.14 0.48
N MET A 108 8.45 -24.38 -0.01
CA MET A 108 9.54 -24.99 -0.78
C MET A 108 9.29 -24.94 -2.30
N ALA A 109 8.39 -24.06 -2.77
CA ALA A 109 8.21 -23.79 -4.19
C ALA A 109 9.50 -23.24 -4.79
N ARG A 110 10.15 -24.06 -5.63
CA ARG A 110 11.49 -23.78 -6.15
C ARG A 110 11.50 -22.50 -7.00
N GLU A 111 10.56 -22.39 -7.92
CA GLU A 111 10.49 -21.32 -8.91
C GLU A 111 10.30 -19.95 -8.24
N THR A 112 9.40 -19.85 -7.25
CA THR A 112 9.19 -18.64 -6.48
C THR A 112 10.48 -18.21 -5.76
N ALA A 113 11.11 -19.14 -5.06
CA ALA A 113 12.28 -18.85 -4.26
C ALA A 113 13.52 -18.56 -5.12
N GLU A 114 13.76 -19.35 -6.18
CA GLU A 114 14.87 -19.17 -7.11
C GLU A 114 14.79 -17.80 -7.79
N TYR A 115 13.67 -17.49 -8.45
CA TYR A 115 13.53 -16.25 -9.21
C TYR A 115 13.50 -14.99 -8.33
N MET A 116 12.91 -15.06 -7.14
CA MET A 116 12.94 -13.92 -6.24
C MET A 116 14.33 -13.69 -5.66
N ASN A 117 15.10 -14.73 -5.35
CA ASN A 117 16.49 -14.56 -4.91
C ASN A 117 17.38 -14.05 -6.04
N ASP A 118 17.19 -14.50 -7.29
CA ASP A 118 17.86 -13.93 -8.46
C ASP A 118 17.56 -12.44 -8.61
N ALA A 119 16.30 -12.04 -8.43
CA ALA A 119 15.92 -10.62 -8.48
C ALA A 119 16.58 -9.81 -7.36
N VAL A 120 16.69 -10.37 -6.16
CA VAL A 120 17.41 -9.77 -5.02
C VAL A 120 18.89 -9.59 -5.32
N ASP A 121 19.55 -10.61 -5.89
CA ASP A 121 20.97 -10.55 -6.22
C ASP A 121 21.26 -9.49 -7.29
N ILE A 122 20.40 -9.40 -8.31
CA ILE A 122 20.48 -8.37 -9.36
C ILE A 122 20.26 -6.98 -8.77
N ALA A 123 19.25 -6.81 -7.92
CA ALA A 123 18.99 -5.54 -7.26
C ALA A 123 20.16 -5.10 -6.36
N ALA A 124 20.75 -6.05 -5.61
CA ALA A 124 21.91 -5.79 -4.77
C ALA A 124 23.15 -5.39 -5.59
N ALA A 125 23.38 -6.03 -6.73
CA ALA A 125 24.47 -5.66 -7.66
C ALA A 125 24.22 -4.30 -8.32
N GLY A 126 22.96 -3.98 -8.66
CA GLY A 126 22.55 -2.71 -9.25
C GLY A 126 22.39 -1.56 -8.25
N GLU A 127 22.61 -1.79 -6.95
CA GLU A 127 22.44 -0.79 -5.88
C GLU A 127 21.04 -0.18 -5.81
N ILE A 128 20.01 -0.96 -6.17
CA ILE A 128 18.59 -0.59 -6.08
C ILE A 128 17.90 -1.35 -4.95
N GLY A 129 16.68 -0.93 -4.60
CA GLY A 129 15.88 -1.58 -3.58
C GLY A 129 15.23 -2.88 -4.05
N MET A 130 14.71 -3.66 -3.10
CA MET A 130 14.03 -4.92 -3.38
C MET A 130 12.74 -4.68 -4.19
N GLY A 131 11.99 -3.62 -3.86
CA GLY A 131 10.74 -3.30 -4.56
C GLY A 131 10.95 -2.96 -6.03
N GLU A 132 11.94 -2.13 -6.33
CA GLU A 132 12.31 -1.80 -7.70
C GLU A 132 12.88 -3.03 -8.43
N GLY A 133 13.75 -3.80 -7.78
CA GLY A 133 14.38 -4.99 -8.34
C GLY A 133 13.34 -6.06 -8.75
N LEU A 134 12.37 -6.35 -7.89
CA LEU A 134 11.28 -7.29 -8.20
C LEU A 134 10.39 -6.77 -9.33
N GLY A 135 10.00 -5.49 -9.29
CA GLY A 135 9.21 -4.87 -10.36
C GLY A 135 9.93 -4.90 -11.71
N HIS A 136 11.22 -4.60 -11.72
CA HIS A 136 12.09 -4.74 -12.90
C HIS A 136 12.15 -6.18 -13.40
N PHE A 137 12.39 -7.15 -12.50
CA PHE A 137 12.51 -8.56 -12.83
C PHE A 137 11.25 -9.10 -13.51
N ILE A 138 10.06 -8.82 -12.97
CA ILE A 138 8.78 -9.21 -13.56
C ILE A 138 8.60 -8.54 -14.93
N SER A 139 8.94 -7.25 -15.06
CA SER A 139 8.67 -6.45 -16.27
C SER A 139 9.65 -6.73 -17.43
N ARG A 140 10.85 -7.25 -17.14
CA ARG A 140 11.92 -7.52 -18.11
C ARG A 140 12.26 -9.00 -18.24
N SER A 141 11.33 -9.87 -17.92
CA SER A 141 11.52 -11.32 -17.85
C SER A 141 11.83 -11.97 -19.20
N THR A 142 11.38 -11.40 -20.31
CA THR A 142 11.64 -11.90 -21.67
C THR A 142 13.12 -12.03 -21.99
N ASP A 143 13.96 -11.21 -21.39
CA ASP A 143 15.43 -11.28 -21.57
C ASP A 143 16.04 -12.54 -20.93
N ARG A 144 15.29 -13.24 -20.06
CA ARG A 144 15.74 -14.40 -19.27
C ARG A 144 15.00 -15.70 -19.57
N LYS A 145 14.13 -15.72 -20.57
CA LYS A 145 13.29 -16.87 -20.91
C LYS A 145 12.35 -17.31 -19.76
N ILE A 146 12.03 -16.40 -18.85
CA ILE A 146 11.04 -16.58 -17.81
C ILE A 146 9.80 -15.78 -18.22
N GLU A 147 8.65 -16.42 -18.23
CA GLU A 147 7.40 -15.77 -18.59
C GLU A 147 6.58 -15.41 -17.34
N PHE A 148 6.02 -14.21 -17.32
CA PHE A 148 5.06 -13.75 -16.34
C PHE A 148 3.72 -13.45 -17.03
N PRO A 149 2.93 -14.51 -17.33
CA PRO A 149 1.70 -14.35 -18.12
C PRO A 149 0.66 -13.44 -17.46
N TYR A 150 0.73 -13.31 -16.13
CA TYR A 150 -0.20 -12.51 -15.35
C TYR A 150 0.42 -11.21 -14.84
N GLN A 151 1.47 -10.71 -15.47
CA GLN A 151 2.17 -9.49 -15.11
C GLN A 151 1.23 -8.29 -14.91
N SER A 152 0.16 -8.19 -15.69
CA SER A 152 -0.83 -7.11 -15.57
C SER A 152 -1.57 -7.08 -14.22
N MET A 153 -1.58 -8.18 -13.49
CA MET A 153 -2.18 -8.28 -12.16
C MET A 153 -1.21 -7.84 -11.05
N SER A 154 0.11 -7.82 -11.34
CA SER A 154 1.14 -7.49 -10.35
C SER A 154 1.16 -6.00 -10.01
N VAL A 155 1.16 -5.71 -8.73
CA VAL A 155 1.36 -4.36 -8.18
C VAL A 155 2.81 -3.91 -8.36
N LEU A 156 3.78 -4.79 -8.16
CA LEU A 156 5.21 -4.53 -8.36
C LEU A 156 5.50 -4.11 -9.80
N ALA A 157 5.04 -4.90 -10.78
CA ALA A 157 5.22 -4.57 -12.19
C ALA A 157 4.45 -3.31 -12.61
N GLY A 158 3.23 -3.16 -12.10
CA GLY A 158 2.38 -1.98 -12.32
C GLY A 158 3.02 -0.69 -11.81
N ALA A 159 3.60 -0.72 -10.63
CA ALA A 159 4.31 0.40 -10.03
C ALA A 159 5.61 0.71 -10.80
N TYR A 160 6.41 -0.32 -11.12
CA TYR A 160 7.64 -0.16 -11.89
C TYR A 160 7.38 0.54 -13.24
N SER A 161 6.38 0.09 -14.00
CA SER A 161 6.02 0.69 -15.30
C SER A 161 5.61 2.16 -15.19
N ARG A 162 5.07 2.58 -14.05
CA ARG A 162 4.61 3.95 -13.76
C ARG A 162 5.63 4.79 -13.01
N LYS A 163 6.80 4.22 -12.69
CA LYS A 163 7.84 4.86 -11.87
C LYS A 163 7.31 5.29 -10.49
N ILE A 164 6.38 4.53 -9.94
CA ILE A 164 5.91 4.69 -8.56
C ILE A 164 6.87 3.92 -7.65
N PRO A 165 7.47 4.55 -6.63
CA PRO A 165 8.39 3.85 -5.74
C PRO A 165 7.67 2.77 -4.95
N VAL A 166 8.28 1.59 -4.91
CA VAL A 166 7.87 0.47 -4.05
C VAL A 166 9.03 0.10 -3.14
N THR A 167 8.73 -0.06 -1.87
CA THR A 167 9.70 -0.53 -0.87
C THR A 167 9.26 -1.86 -0.28
N VAL A 168 10.16 -2.81 -0.12
CA VAL A 168 9.89 -4.13 0.49
C VAL A 168 10.70 -4.30 1.77
N HIS A 169 10.00 -4.56 2.85
CA HIS A 169 10.57 -4.66 4.19
C HIS A 169 10.47 -6.10 4.68
N VAL A 170 11.61 -6.74 4.85
CA VAL A 170 11.70 -8.14 5.30
C VAL A 170 12.22 -8.24 6.74
N ALA A 171 11.82 -9.29 7.43
CA ALA A 171 12.49 -9.78 8.62
C ALA A 171 13.11 -11.13 8.27
N LEU A 172 14.43 -11.23 8.32
CA LEU A 172 15.12 -12.45 7.89
C LEU A 172 14.64 -13.67 8.70
N GLY A 173 14.26 -14.73 7.98
CA GLY A 173 13.72 -15.95 8.56
C GLY A 173 12.19 -16.00 8.65
N THR A 174 11.46 -14.93 8.28
CA THR A 174 9.98 -14.94 8.31
C THR A 174 9.34 -15.30 6.97
N ASP A 175 10.05 -15.10 5.87
CA ASP A 175 9.53 -15.28 4.52
C ASP A 175 10.05 -16.58 3.88
N ILE A 176 9.23 -17.26 3.10
CA ILE A 176 9.53 -18.57 2.52
C ILE A 176 10.78 -18.57 1.64
N ILE A 177 11.05 -17.49 0.93
CA ILE A 177 12.23 -17.36 0.07
C ILE A 177 13.56 -17.40 0.82
N HIS A 178 13.53 -17.16 2.13
CA HIS A 178 14.73 -17.20 2.98
C HIS A 178 15.21 -18.64 3.26
N ALA A 179 14.37 -19.65 3.08
CA ALA A 179 14.73 -21.05 3.26
C ALA A 179 15.46 -21.65 2.05
N HIS A 180 15.49 -20.94 0.92
CA HIS A 180 16.15 -21.43 -0.30
C HIS A 180 17.67 -21.38 -0.18
N PRO A 181 18.42 -22.40 -0.70
CA PRO A 181 19.89 -22.43 -0.60
C PRO A 181 20.62 -21.24 -1.23
N GLN A 182 20.01 -20.58 -2.22
CA GLN A 182 20.57 -19.38 -2.85
C GLN A 182 20.32 -18.10 -2.04
N ALA A 183 19.51 -18.16 -0.99
CA ALA A 183 19.18 -16.96 -0.23
C ALA A 183 20.45 -16.34 0.39
N SER A 184 20.75 -15.11 -0.01
CA SER A 184 21.85 -14.31 0.53
C SER A 184 21.32 -13.36 1.58
N GLY A 185 21.57 -13.64 2.86
CA GLY A 185 21.24 -12.72 3.96
C GLY A 185 21.90 -11.34 3.80
N GLN A 186 23.10 -11.29 3.18
CA GLN A 186 23.79 -10.04 2.87
C GLN A 186 23.01 -9.22 1.83
N ASN A 187 22.59 -9.83 0.72
CA ASN A 187 21.89 -9.14 -0.36
C ASN A 187 20.47 -8.75 0.07
N LEU A 188 19.74 -9.66 0.73
CA LEU A 188 18.45 -9.35 1.34
C LEU A 188 18.54 -8.15 2.31
N GLY A 189 19.55 -8.13 3.17
CA GLY A 189 19.82 -7.00 4.07
C GLY A 189 20.11 -5.72 3.30
N LYS A 190 20.98 -5.78 2.27
CA LYS A 190 21.34 -4.62 1.44
C LYS A 190 20.13 -3.98 0.78
N VAL A 191 19.33 -4.78 0.06
CA VAL A 191 18.18 -4.26 -0.71
C VAL A 191 17.02 -3.80 0.17
N SER A 192 16.73 -4.52 1.27
CA SER A 192 15.68 -4.10 2.21
C SER A 192 16.08 -2.87 3.02
N TYR A 193 17.39 -2.71 3.34
CA TYR A 193 17.87 -1.48 3.98
C TYR A 193 17.87 -0.29 3.01
N HIS A 194 18.15 -0.50 1.73
CA HIS A 194 17.97 0.52 0.70
C HIS A 194 16.50 0.99 0.67
N ASP A 195 15.56 0.06 0.65
CA ASP A 195 14.13 0.34 0.68
C ASP A 195 13.69 1.07 1.95
N PHE A 196 14.27 0.75 3.11
CA PHE A 196 14.00 1.51 4.33
C PHE A 196 14.43 2.99 4.21
N ARG A 197 15.58 3.27 3.62
CA ARG A 197 16.04 4.64 3.39
C ARG A 197 15.13 5.37 2.39
N LEU A 198 14.72 4.70 1.31
CA LEU A 198 13.77 5.23 0.35
C LEU A 198 12.42 5.53 1.02
N PHE A 199 11.94 4.61 1.87
CA PHE A 199 10.70 4.80 2.62
C PHE A 199 10.78 6.00 3.58
N CYS A 200 11.92 6.21 4.25
CA CYS A 200 12.14 7.42 5.06
C CYS A 200 12.03 8.69 4.22
N SER A 201 12.58 8.69 3.00
CA SER A 201 12.46 9.81 2.07
C SER A 201 11.01 10.07 1.64
N MET A 202 10.26 9.00 1.35
CA MET A 202 8.83 9.10 1.04
C MET A 202 8.03 9.63 2.24
N ALA A 203 8.32 9.14 3.45
CA ALA A 203 7.63 9.55 4.68
C ALA A 203 7.89 11.01 5.03
N ARG A 204 9.07 11.56 4.72
CA ARG A 204 9.40 12.98 4.92
C ARG A 204 8.41 13.92 4.21
N GLU A 205 7.96 13.55 3.04
CA GLU A 205 7.08 14.38 2.20
C GLU A 205 5.60 14.35 2.66
N LEU A 206 5.26 13.50 3.64
CA LEU A 206 3.88 13.41 4.17
C LEU A 206 3.42 14.70 4.89
N ASP A 207 4.35 15.49 5.42
CA ASP A 207 3.98 16.73 6.12
C ASP A 207 3.21 17.69 5.21
N GLY A 208 2.20 18.36 5.78
CA GLY A 208 1.33 19.27 5.04
C GLY A 208 0.22 18.59 4.25
N GLY A 209 -0.27 17.43 4.70
CA GLY A 209 -1.49 16.78 4.22
C GLY A 209 -1.31 15.50 3.44
N GLY A 210 -0.14 14.88 3.47
CA GLY A 210 0.07 13.54 2.93
C GLY A 210 -0.69 12.46 3.70
N VAL A 211 -0.82 11.28 3.10
CA VAL A 211 -1.58 10.15 3.67
C VAL A 211 -0.76 8.88 3.65
N PHE A 212 -0.70 8.19 4.78
CA PHE A 212 -0.16 6.83 4.89
C PHE A 212 -1.26 5.86 5.32
N LEU A 213 -1.52 4.83 4.52
CA LEU A 213 -2.45 3.76 4.84
C LEU A 213 -1.66 2.48 5.17
N ASN A 214 -1.90 1.88 6.33
CA ASN A 214 -1.48 0.51 6.64
C ASN A 214 -2.67 -0.43 6.39
N ILE A 215 -2.52 -1.37 5.48
CA ILE A 215 -3.59 -2.25 5.05
C ILE A 215 -3.13 -3.69 5.24
N GLY A 216 -3.69 -4.37 6.24
CA GLY A 216 -3.44 -5.78 6.50
C GLY A 216 -2.02 -6.14 6.96
N SER A 217 -1.20 -5.17 7.40
CA SER A 217 0.09 -5.47 8.01
C SER A 217 0.06 -5.26 9.52
N ALA A 218 0.06 -6.37 10.27
CA ALA A 218 -0.09 -6.35 11.72
C ALA A 218 1.22 -6.03 12.47
N VAL A 219 2.39 -6.28 11.87
CA VAL A 219 3.69 -6.22 12.56
C VAL A 219 4.72 -5.40 11.79
N ILE A 220 5.15 -5.84 10.63
CA ILE A 220 6.34 -5.31 9.93
C ILE A 220 6.16 -3.83 9.57
N LEU A 221 5.16 -3.48 8.78
CA LEU A 221 5.01 -2.10 8.30
C LEU A 221 4.71 -1.08 9.41
N PRO A 222 3.92 -1.40 10.46
CA PRO A 222 3.80 -0.51 11.62
C PRO A 222 5.13 -0.21 12.32
N GLU A 223 6.01 -1.20 12.43
CA GLU A 223 7.35 -1.00 13.02
C GLU A 223 8.25 -0.17 12.11
N VAL A 224 8.23 -0.43 10.81
CA VAL A 224 8.99 0.32 9.79
C VAL A 224 8.52 1.77 9.76
N PHE A 225 7.21 2.02 9.71
CA PHE A 225 6.66 3.36 9.65
C PHE A 225 7.01 4.20 10.87
N LEU A 226 6.89 3.63 12.08
CA LEU A 226 7.27 4.32 13.30
C LEU A 226 8.75 4.74 13.29
N LYS A 227 9.65 3.83 12.81
CA LYS A 227 11.09 4.11 12.71
C LYS A 227 11.37 5.17 11.65
N ALA A 228 10.69 5.12 10.49
CA ALA A 228 10.81 6.13 9.45
C ALA A 228 10.41 7.52 9.98
N VAL A 229 9.26 7.64 10.67
CA VAL A 229 8.84 8.88 11.33
C VAL A 229 9.89 9.37 12.34
N SER A 230 10.45 8.47 13.15
CA SER A 230 11.51 8.80 14.11
C SER A 230 12.76 9.33 13.43
N VAL A 231 13.23 8.67 12.37
CA VAL A 231 14.40 9.10 11.58
C VAL A 231 14.17 10.48 10.96
N VAL A 232 13.02 10.68 10.31
CA VAL A 232 12.67 11.94 9.66
C VAL A 232 12.68 13.10 10.64
N ARG A 233 12.06 12.92 11.81
CA ARG A 233 12.03 13.93 12.88
C ARG A 233 13.41 14.16 13.49
N ASN A 234 14.19 13.11 13.72
CA ASN A 234 15.55 13.21 14.24
C ASN A 234 16.49 14.00 13.31
N LEU A 235 16.28 13.92 12.00
CA LEU A 235 17.00 14.70 10.99
C LEU A 235 16.51 16.17 10.91
N GLY A 236 15.68 16.60 11.81
CA GLY A 236 15.20 18.00 11.89
C GLY A 236 14.06 18.34 10.93
N ASN A 237 13.47 17.36 10.24
CA ASN A 237 12.34 17.62 9.37
C ASN A 237 11.04 17.67 10.21
N ARG A 238 10.20 18.65 9.92
CA ARG A 238 8.84 18.66 10.41
C ARG A 238 8.09 17.49 9.77
N LEU A 239 7.32 16.75 10.56
CA LEU A 239 6.43 15.70 10.11
C LEU A 239 5.27 15.61 11.11
N GLU A 240 4.30 16.49 10.94
CA GLU A 240 3.21 16.71 11.92
C GLU A 240 1.84 16.68 11.26
N GLU A 241 1.64 17.40 10.15
CA GLU A 241 0.33 17.56 9.50
C GLU A 241 0.11 16.51 8.41
N PHE A 242 -0.22 15.29 8.80
CA PHE A 242 -0.52 14.20 7.86
C PHE A 242 -1.61 13.28 8.40
N THR A 243 -2.19 12.49 7.54
CA THR A 243 -3.21 11.51 7.92
C THR A 243 -2.63 10.10 7.88
N THR A 244 -2.91 9.32 8.91
CA THR A 244 -2.66 7.87 8.90
C THR A 244 -3.98 7.11 8.96
N ALA A 245 -4.02 5.97 8.27
CA ALA A 245 -5.16 5.06 8.35
C ALA A 245 -4.69 3.63 8.57
N ASN A 246 -5.45 2.86 9.36
CA ASN A 246 -5.28 1.41 9.47
C ASN A 246 -6.56 0.72 9.03
N LEU A 247 -6.46 -0.06 7.95
CA LEU A 247 -7.56 -0.86 7.40
C LEU A 247 -7.24 -2.33 7.63
N ASP A 248 -8.01 -2.98 8.47
CA ASP A 248 -7.84 -4.40 8.77
C ASP A 248 -9.15 -4.99 9.32
N PHE A 249 -9.29 -6.31 9.26
CA PHE A 249 -10.42 -7.00 9.88
C PHE A 249 -10.25 -7.15 11.39
N ILE A 250 -9.03 -6.95 11.92
CA ILE A 250 -8.73 -6.85 13.35
C ILE A 250 -7.80 -5.64 13.57
N GLN A 251 -8.16 -4.79 14.54
CA GLN A 251 -7.30 -3.67 14.95
C GLN A 251 -6.24 -4.14 15.94
N HIS A 252 -5.08 -4.56 15.40
CA HIS A 252 -3.96 -5.03 16.21
C HIS A 252 -3.28 -3.91 17.00
N TYR A 253 -2.57 -4.29 18.09
CA TYR A 253 -1.87 -3.34 18.97
C TYR A 253 -0.84 -2.49 18.22
N ARG A 254 0.03 -3.13 17.39
CA ARG A 254 1.10 -2.40 16.69
C ARG A 254 0.58 -1.36 15.71
N PRO A 255 -0.32 -1.64 14.78
CA PRO A 255 -0.92 -0.61 13.94
C PRO A 255 -1.60 0.49 14.75
N THR A 256 -2.35 0.13 15.78
CA THR A 256 -3.02 1.10 16.65
C THR A 256 -2.03 2.05 17.32
N GLN A 257 -0.89 1.56 17.81
CA GLN A 257 0.10 2.41 18.47
C GLN A 257 1.06 3.09 17.49
N ASN A 258 1.59 2.33 16.52
CA ASN A 258 2.74 2.75 15.73
C ASN A 258 2.36 3.40 14.39
N VAL A 259 1.12 3.23 13.94
CA VAL A 259 0.58 3.93 12.78
C VAL A 259 -0.38 5.04 13.19
N LEU A 260 -1.34 4.72 14.07
CA LEU A 260 -2.40 5.66 14.38
C LEU A 260 -2.03 6.65 15.49
N LYS A 261 -1.68 6.16 16.70
CA LYS A 261 -1.57 7.05 17.87
C LYS A 261 -0.26 7.83 17.94
N ARG A 262 0.89 7.13 17.96
CA ARG A 262 2.20 7.76 18.22
C ARG A 262 2.63 8.75 17.14
N PRO A 263 2.51 8.43 15.83
CA PRO A 263 2.94 9.36 14.78
C PRO A 263 2.14 10.64 14.72
N THR A 264 0.84 10.58 15.06
CA THR A 264 -0.13 11.68 14.88
C THR A 264 -0.44 12.47 16.16
N GLN A 265 0.30 12.24 17.25
CA GLN A 265 0.02 12.82 18.57
C GLN A 265 -0.12 14.36 18.59
N ASN A 266 0.64 15.06 17.77
CA ASN A 266 0.70 16.52 17.85
C ASN A 266 -0.43 17.19 17.03
N SER A 267 -0.57 16.84 15.75
CA SER A 267 -1.49 17.54 14.83
C SER A 267 -1.99 16.67 13.66
N GLY A 268 -1.56 15.42 13.60
CA GLY A 268 -1.99 14.50 12.54
C GLY A 268 -3.39 13.92 12.78
N GLN A 269 -4.00 13.39 11.73
CA GLN A 269 -5.27 12.66 11.80
C GLN A 269 -5.02 11.15 11.78
N ALA A 270 -5.65 10.41 12.69
CA ALA A 270 -5.63 8.95 12.74
C ALA A 270 -7.01 8.37 12.45
N ILE A 271 -7.09 7.40 11.55
CA ILE A 271 -8.34 6.79 11.09
C ILE A 271 -8.21 5.27 11.20
N ALA A 272 -9.19 4.63 11.84
CA ALA A 272 -9.27 3.16 11.93
C ALA A 272 -10.54 2.68 11.22
N LEU A 273 -10.39 1.81 10.22
CA LEU A 273 -11.51 1.17 9.54
C LEU A 273 -11.38 -0.34 9.69
N THR A 274 -12.41 -0.97 10.27
CA THR A 274 -12.45 -2.42 10.47
C THR A 274 -13.40 -3.07 9.48
N GLY A 275 -12.90 -4.04 8.73
CA GLY A 275 -13.68 -4.80 7.76
C GLY A 275 -12.79 -5.63 6.86
N HIS A 276 -13.39 -6.39 5.96
CA HIS A 276 -12.69 -7.23 5.01
C HIS A 276 -12.10 -6.41 3.87
N HIS A 277 -10.84 -6.65 3.51
CA HIS A 277 -10.10 -5.91 2.50
C HIS A 277 -10.79 -5.98 1.13
N GLU A 278 -11.28 -7.15 0.74
CA GLU A 278 -11.97 -7.41 -0.53
C GLU A 278 -13.30 -6.65 -0.67
N ILE A 279 -13.80 -6.05 0.41
CA ILE A 279 -14.98 -5.18 0.42
C ILE A 279 -14.56 -3.71 0.58
N MET A 280 -13.70 -3.42 1.58
CA MET A 280 -13.33 -2.06 1.93
C MET A 280 -12.53 -1.36 0.83
N ILE A 281 -11.57 -2.07 0.23
CA ILE A 281 -10.70 -1.46 -0.78
C ILE A 281 -11.45 -1.13 -2.08
N PRO A 282 -12.27 -2.04 -2.66
CA PRO A 282 -13.13 -1.68 -3.79
C PRO A 282 -14.11 -0.55 -3.49
N LEU A 283 -14.70 -0.52 -2.29
CA LEU A 283 -15.59 0.57 -1.89
C LEU A 283 -14.85 1.91 -1.83
N LEU A 284 -13.67 1.93 -1.20
CA LEU A 284 -12.81 3.13 -1.15
C LEU A 284 -12.41 3.57 -2.57
N ALA A 285 -11.99 2.64 -3.41
CA ALA A 285 -11.61 2.90 -4.80
C ALA A 285 -12.76 3.51 -5.61
N ALA A 286 -13.95 2.92 -5.52
CA ALA A 286 -15.13 3.43 -6.21
C ALA A 286 -15.51 4.84 -5.74
N ALA A 287 -15.46 5.10 -4.41
CA ALA A 287 -15.75 6.41 -3.85
C ALA A 287 -14.73 7.48 -4.28
N LEU A 288 -13.45 7.14 -4.31
CA LEU A 288 -12.38 8.04 -4.75
C LEU A 288 -12.52 8.38 -6.24
N LYS A 289 -12.72 7.39 -7.11
CA LYS A 289 -12.88 7.59 -8.55
C LYS A 289 -14.12 8.41 -8.87
N ALA A 290 -15.27 8.08 -8.30
CA ALA A 290 -16.48 8.84 -8.50
C ALA A 290 -16.35 10.30 -8.00
N SER A 291 -15.57 10.54 -6.93
CA SER A 291 -15.29 11.89 -6.46
C SER A 291 -14.42 12.70 -7.43
N LEU A 292 -13.46 12.06 -8.10
CA LEU A 292 -12.64 12.70 -9.14
C LEU A 292 -13.52 13.08 -10.34
N GLU A 293 -14.32 12.15 -10.85
CA GLU A 293 -15.24 12.41 -11.96
C GLU A 293 -16.21 13.57 -11.66
N ALA A 294 -16.78 13.60 -10.43
CA ALA A 294 -17.64 14.68 -9.99
C ALA A 294 -16.93 16.04 -9.88
N SER A 295 -15.62 16.04 -9.59
CA SER A 295 -14.80 17.26 -9.54
C SER A 295 -14.46 17.77 -10.94
N ASP A 296 -14.16 16.87 -11.88
CA ASP A 296 -13.81 17.19 -13.26
C ASP A 296 -15.04 17.65 -14.08
N ALA A 297 -16.24 17.13 -13.74
CA ALA A 297 -17.50 17.54 -14.35
C ALA A 297 -17.98 18.94 -13.93
N ARG A 298 -17.41 19.56 -12.88
CA ARG A 298 -17.74 20.92 -12.48
C ARG A 298 -17.07 21.91 -13.42
N PRO A 299 -17.82 22.83 -14.08
CA PRO A 299 -17.21 23.83 -14.96
C PRO A 299 -16.20 24.68 -14.18
N ARG A 300 -14.99 24.88 -14.76
CA ARG A 300 -13.89 25.68 -14.20
C ARG A 300 -14.22 27.15 -13.90
N GLY A 301 -15.48 27.57 -14.05
CA GLY A 301 -15.97 28.95 -13.92
C GLY A 301 -16.51 29.37 -12.56
N ALA A 302 -16.57 28.49 -11.53
CA ALA A 302 -17.17 28.85 -10.22
C ALA A 302 -16.16 29.31 -9.15
N ARG A 303 -14.92 29.60 -9.52
CA ARG A 303 -13.89 30.14 -8.61
C ARG A 303 -13.70 31.65 -8.83
N LEU A 304 -14.69 32.48 -8.55
CA LEU A 304 -14.49 33.92 -8.31
C LEU A 304 -15.86 34.55 -7.97
N ASN A 305 -16.23 34.57 -6.70
CA ASN A 305 -17.02 35.62 -6.08
C ASN A 305 -17.22 35.36 -4.57
N ARG A 306 -16.14 35.46 -3.83
CA ARG A 306 -16.18 35.77 -2.38
C ARG A 306 -15.10 36.79 -2.05
N SER A 307 -15.20 37.95 -2.66
CA SER A 307 -14.61 39.18 -2.13
C SER A 307 -15.52 40.32 -2.50
N SER A 308 -16.00 40.96 -1.49
CA SER A 308 -16.79 42.20 -1.43
C SER A 308 -18.24 41.99 -0.98
N LYS A 309 -18.40 42.06 0.36
CA LYS A 309 -19.38 42.94 1.01
C LYS A 309 -19.05 42.94 2.49
N GLN A 310 -18.49 44.07 2.88
CA GLN A 310 -18.66 44.89 4.08
C GLN A 310 -19.13 44.18 5.34
#